data_ce5df98b6dae5943318963e96ecf6b54
#
_entry.id   ce5df98b6dae5943318963e96ecf6b54
#
_cell.length_a   1.000
_cell.length_b   1.000
_cell.length_c   1.000
_cell.angle_alpha   90.00
_cell.angle_beta   90.00
_cell.angle_gamma   90.00
#
_symmetry.space_group_name_H-M   'P 1'
#
loop_
_entity.id
_entity.type
_entity.pdbx_description
1 polymer ?
#
loop_
_entity_poly.entity_id
_entity_poly.type
_entity_poly.pdbx_seq_one_letter_code
_entity_poly.pdbx_strand_id
1 'polypeptide(L)'
;MLHELGQYPKLLRWIEDYQREQGKSSLRTAAREWYTRVYIPAVEELRTRRVVQHMPDRSLGDLFVYLGDHKWIMSKAAGGDVGMQAAIESFAHYLSSGHEPTGFARWLQGLVRLINRGGRGKAGRPVQNPPPGQTTV
;
A
#
# COMPACT_ATOMS: atom_id res chain seq x y z
N MET A 1 -10.49 -20.12 -1.08
CA MET A 1 -10.16 -18.73 -0.76
C MET A 1 -9.29 -18.59 0.48
N LEU A 2 -9.76 -18.99 1.65
CA LEU A 2 -8.95 -18.82 2.85
C LEU A 2 -7.64 -19.60 2.79
N HIS A 3 -7.68 -20.75 2.14
CA HIS A 3 -6.48 -21.58 2.02
C HIS A 3 -5.42 -20.85 1.20
N GLU A 4 -5.82 -20.19 0.12
CA GLU A 4 -4.88 -19.46 -0.69
C GLU A 4 -4.35 -18.25 0.05
N LEU A 5 -5.21 -17.55 0.76
CA LEU A 5 -4.78 -16.37 1.49
C LEU A 5 -3.84 -16.74 2.63
N GLY A 6 -3.96 -17.96 3.16
CA GLY A 6 -3.10 -18.40 4.24
C GLY A 6 -1.64 -18.53 3.84
N GLN A 7 -1.35 -18.53 2.53
CA GLN A 7 0.03 -18.62 2.10
C GLN A 7 0.70 -17.28 2.25
N TYR A 8 -0.05 -16.23 2.51
CA TYR A 8 0.51 -14.91 2.64
C TYR A 8 0.19 -14.36 4.03
N PRO A 9 1.11 -14.49 4.98
CA PRO A 9 0.86 -14.00 6.34
C PRO A 9 0.41 -12.55 6.42
N LYS A 10 0.89 -11.70 5.50
CA LYS A 10 0.47 -10.32 5.51
C LYS A 10 -0.99 -10.17 5.14
N LEU A 11 -1.49 -10.98 4.22
CA LEU A 11 -2.89 -10.90 3.86
C LEU A 11 -3.77 -11.31 5.02
N LEU A 12 -3.35 -12.34 5.76
CA LEU A 12 -4.12 -12.77 6.92
C LEU A 12 -4.17 -11.66 7.96
N ARG A 13 -3.05 -10.98 8.17
CA ARG A 13 -3.01 -9.88 9.12
C ARG A 13 -3.93 -8.74 8.69
N TRP A 14 -3.96 -8.43 7.42
CA TRP A 14 -4.83 -7.37 6.91
C TRP A 14 -6.30 -7.75 7.05
N ILE A 15 -6.63 -9.03 6.90
CA ILE A 15 -7.99 -9.50 7.12
C ILE A 15 -8.35 -9.38 8.61
N GLU A 16 -7.43 -9.69 9.49
CA GLU A 16 -7.66 -9.55 10.93
C GLU A 16 -7.88 -8.08 11.29
N ASP A 17 -7.12 -7.18 10.68
CA ASP A 17 -7.29 -5.76 10.89
C ASP A 17 -8.67 -5.34 10.40
N TYR A 18 -9.08 -5.83 9.24
CA TYR A 18 -10.38 -5.53 8.67
C TYR A 18 -11.48 -6.02 9.61
N GLN A 19 -11.30 -7.21 10.17
CA GLN A 19 -12.27 -7.75 11.12
C GLN A 19 -12.47 -6.80 12.29
N ARG A 20 -11.38 -6.30 12.84
CA ARG A 20 -11.47 -5.38 13.96
C ARG A 20 -12.10 -4.06 13.55
N GLU A 21 -11.66 -3.51 12.46
CA GLU A 21 -12.13 -2.21 12.01
C GLU A 21 -13.61 -2.22 11.64
N GLN A 22 -14.07 -3.32 11.07
CA GLN A 22 -15.46 -3.40 10.65
C GLN A 22 -16.36 -4.06 11.69
N GLY A 23 -15.79 -4.46 12.81
CA GLY A 23 -16.61 -5.06 13.86
C GLY A 23 -17.23 -6.40 13.51
N LYS A 24 -16.53 -7.19 12.66
CA LYS A 24 -17.10 -8.47 12.28
C LYS A 24 -16.87 -9.50 13.34
N SER A 25 -17.88 -10.34 13.57
CA SER A 25 -17.82 -11.32 14.65
C SER A 25 -16.97 -12.52 14.34
N SER A 26 -16.70 -12.82 13.10
CA SER A 26 -15.86 -13.97 12.77
C SER A 26 -14.84 -13.61 11.72
N LEU A 27 -13.71 -14.31 11.77
CA LEU A 27 -12.66 -14.10 10.80
C LEU A 27 -13.13 -14.54 9.41
N ARG A 28 -13.92 -15.60 9.35
CA ARG A 28 -14.41 -16.09 8.06
C ARG A 28 -15.28 -15.06 7.36
N THR A 29 -16.17 -14.42 8.10
CA THR A 29 -17.02 -13.38 7.54
C THR A 29 -16.18 -12.20 7.10
N ALA A 30 -15.21 -11.80 7.92
CA ALA A 30 -14.32 -10.71 7.58
C ALA A 30 -13.51 -11.03 6.34
N ALA A 31 -13.00 -12.26 6.24
CA ALA A 31 -12.19 -12.65 5.10
C ALA A 31 -13.01 -12.62 3.80
N ARG A 32 -14.24 -13.10 3.87
CA ARG A 32 -15.10 -13.13 2.68
C ARG A 32 -15.41 -11.71 2.21
N GLU A 33 -15.75 -10.85 3.16
CA GLU A 33 -16.08 -9.48 2.83
C GLU A 33 -14.84 -8.72 2.34
N TRP A 34 -13.71 -8.92 2.99
CA TRP A 34 -12.46 -8.29 2.58
C TRP A 34 -12.07 -8.73 1.16
N TYR A 35 -12.25 -10.02 0.87
CA TYR A 35 -11.90 -10.55 -0.43
C TYR A 35 -12.73 -9.88 -1.53
N THR A 36 -14.03 -9.71 -1.30
CA THR A 36 -14.89 -9.15 -2.33
C THR A 36 -14.85 -7.63 -2.38
N ARG A 37 -14.57 -6.96 -1.28
CA ARG A 37 -14.60 -5.51 -1.25
C ARG A 37 -13.25 -4.85 -1.38
N VAL A 38 -12.19 -5.55 -1.01
CA VAL A 38 -10.86 -4.99 -1.03
C VAL A 38 -9.96 -5.70 -2.05
N TYR A 39 -9.84 -7.00 -1.91
CA TYR A 39 -8.90 -7.75 -2.74
C TYR A 39 -9.29 -7.79 -4.22
N ILE A 40 -10.49 -8.24 -4.52
CA ILE A 40 -10.93 -8.38 -5.92
C ILE A 40 -10.90 -7.05 -6.67
N PRO A 41 -11.46 -5.96 -6.12
CA PRO A 41 -11.41 -4.70 -6.86
C PRO A 41 -9.97 -4.23 -7.09
N ALA A 42 -9.08 -4.44 -6.12
CA ALA A 42 -7.69 -4.01 -6.27
C ALA A 42 -6.98 -4.80 -7.35
N VAL A 43 -7.12 -6.14 -7.37
CA VAL A 43 -6.43 -6.93 -8.38
C VAL A 43 -7.03 -6.71 -9.75
N GLU A 44 -8.33 -6.41 -9.84
CA GLU A 44 -8.94 -6.09 -11.13
C GLU A 44 -8.39 -4.77 -11.66
N GLU A 45 -8.17 -3.82 -10.77
CA GLU A 45 -7.60 -2.54 -11.17
C GLU A 45 -6.14 -2.73 -11.62
N LEU A 46 -5.37 -3.57 -10.93
CA LEU A 46 -4.01 -3.85 -11.32
C LEU A 46 -3.98 -4.52 -12.70
N ARG A 47 -4.95 -5.39 -12.97
CA ARG A 47 -5.03 -6.05 -14.26
C ARG A 47 -5.40 -5.05 -15.35
N THR A 48 -6.36 -4.18 -15.09
CA THR A 48 -6.81 -3.17 -16.03
C THR A 48 -5.68 -2.22 -16.38
N ARG A 49 -4.86 -1.87 -15.41
CA ARG A 49 -3.74 -0.98 -15.65
C ARG A 49 -2.52 -1.71 -16.18
N ARG A 50 -2.67 -3.00 -16.46
CA ARG A 50 -1.60 -3.82 -17.04
C ARG A 50 -0.35 -3.91 -16.18
N VAL A 51 -0.52 -3.80 -14.89
CA VAL A 51 0.60 -3.89 -13.97
C VAL A 51 1.22 -5.28 -14.03
N VAL A 52 0.39 -6.30 -14.25
CA VAL A 52 0.86 -7.68 -14.32
C VAL A 52 1.94 -7.85 -15.39
N GLN A 53 1.87 -7.06 -16.46
CA GLN A 53 2.82 -7.20 -17.54
C GLN A 53 4.23 -6.81 -17.13
N HIS A 54 4.38 -6.00 -16.09
CA HIS A 54 5.69 -5.60 -15.62
C HIS A 54 6.31 -6.67 -14.74
N MET A 55 5.51 -7.63 -14.29
CA MET A 55 5.99 -8.69 -13.42
C MET A 55 5.34 -10.00 -13.79
N PRO A 56 5.63 -10.52 -14.97
CA PRO A 56 4.97 -11.74 -15.44
C PRO A 56 5.25 -12.97 -14.60
N ASP A 57 6.34 -12.96 -13.84
CA ASP A 57 6.68 -14.12 -13.05
C ASP A 57 6.02 -14.11 -11.66
N ARG A 58 5.23 -13.12 -11.36
CA ARG A 58 4.63 -13.01 -10.04
C ARG A 58 3.13 -13.25 -10.11
N SER A 59 2.59 -13.85 -9.07
CA SER A 59 1.15 -14.09 -9.02
C SER A 59 0.43 -12.81 -8.63
N LEU A 60 -0.88 -12.79 -8.83
CA LEU A 60 -1.68 -11.64 -8.41
C LEU A 60 -1.61 -11.46 -6.90
N GLY A 61 -1.52 -12.56 -6.16
CA GLY A 61 -1.38 -12.46 -4.71
C GLY A 61 -0.08 -11.77 -4.31
N ASP A 62 1.02 -12.09 -5.01
CA ASP A 62 2.29 -11.44 -4.75
C ASP A 62 2.19 -9.95 -5.05
N LEU A 63 1.57 -9.60 -6.18
CA LEU A 63 1.42 -8.20 -6.55
C LEU A 63 0.57 -7.45 -5.53
N PHE A 64 -0.47 -8.11 -5.01
CA PHE A 64 -1.30 -7.48 -4.01
C PHE A 64 -0.52 -7.22 -2.72
N VAL A 65 0.36 -8.14 -2.33
CA VAL A 65 1.19 -7.95 -1.14
C VAL A 65 2.13 -6.75 -1.36
N TYR A 66 2.76 -6.67 -2.52
CA TYR A 66 3.64 -5.54 -2.82
C TYR A 66 2.84 -4.23 -2.86
N LEU A 67 1.62 -4.27 -3.38
CA LEU A 67 0.77 -3.10 -3.40
C LEU A 67 0.43 -2.64 -1.98
N GLY A 68 0.13 -3.59 -1.10
CA GLY A 68 -0.16 -3.26 0.29
C GLY A 68 1.03 -2.64 0.99
N ASP A 69 2.23 -3.15 0.73
CA ASP A 69 3.45 -2.58 1.28
C ASP A 69 3.66 -1.17 0.74
N HIS A 70 3.41 -0.99 -0.55
CA HIS A 70 3.55 0.31 -1.20
C HIS A 70 2.59 1.32 -0.56
N LYS A 71 1.34 0.91 -0.34
CA LYS A 71 0.34 1.75 0.29
C LYS A 71 0.76 2.12 1.71
N TRP A 72 1.29 1.16 2.45
CA TRP A 72 1.71 1.40 3.81
C TRP A 72 2.85 2.41 3.87
N ILE A 73 3.83 2.27 2.98
CA ILE A 73 4.96 3.19 2.94
C ILE A 73 4.50 4.59 2.57
N MET A 74 3.62 4.71 1.58
CA MET A 74 3.07 5.99 1.19
C MET A 74 2.31 6.63 2.33
N SER A 75 1.53 5.83 3.04
CA SER A 75 0.70 6.34 4.13
C SER A 75 1.56 6.83 5.28
N LYS A 76 2.65 6.10 5.56
CA LYS A 76 3.57 6.55 6.60
C LYS A 76 4.23 7.87 6.20
N ALA A 77 4.62 8.00 4.97
CA ALA A 77 5.26 9.22 4.51
C ALA A 77 4.28 10.40 4.49
N ALA A 78 3.01 10.13 4.23
CA ALA A 78 2.01 11.18 4.15
C ALA A 78 1.39 11.53 5.51
N GLY A 79 1.63 10.71 6.52
CA GLY A 79 1.04 10.95 7.83
C GLY A 79 -0.39 10.49 7.94
N GLY A 80 -0.88 9.69 7.02
CA GLY A 80 -2.23 9.18 7.07
C GLY A 80 -2.51 8.25 5.92
N ASP A 81 -3.60 7.52 5.99
CA ASP A 81 -3.95 6.54 4.96
C ASP A 81 -4.19 7.25 3.63
N VAL A 82 -3.42 6.88 2.62
CA VAL A 82 -3.57 7.49 1.30
C VAL A 82 -4.70 6.87 0.48
N GLY A 83 -5.21 5.72 0.91
CA GLY A 83 -6.28 5.05 0.17
C GLY A 83 -5.74 4.14 -0.90
N MET A 84 -6.58 3.16 -1.27
CA MET A 84 -6.17 2.14 -2.23
C MET A 84 -6.00 2.72 -3.64
N GLN A 85 -6.85 3.64 -4.04
CA GLN A 85 -6.77 4.19 -5.39
C GLN A 85 -5.45 4.92 -5.62
N ALA A 86 -5.04 5.76 -4.68
CA ALA A 86 -3.78 6.47 -4.80
C ALA A 86 -2.60 5.50 -4.78
N ALA A 87 -2.72 4.45 -3.96
CA ALA A 87 -1.66 3.45 -3.88
C ALA A 87 -1.52 2.70 -5.19
N ILE A 88 -2.63 2.33 -5.82
CA ILE A 88 -2.59 1.63 -7.10
C ILE A 88 -1.97 2.49 -8.18
N GLU A 89 -2.35 3.76 -8.23
CA GLU A 89 -1.80 4.66 -9.24
C GLU A 89 -0.30 4.82 -9.07
N SER A 90 0.13 5.01 -7.84
CA SER A 90 1.55 5.16 -7.56
C SER A 90 2.31 3.88 -7.85
N PHE A 91 1.75 2.74 -7.48
CA PHE A 91 2.39 1.45 -7.69
C PHE A 91 2.54 1.16 -9.19
N ALA A 92 1.49 1.42 -9.96
CA ALA A 92 1.54 1.21 -11.40
C ALA A 92 2.59 2.10 -12.04
N HIS A 93 2.65 3.36 -11.62
CA HIS A 93 3.63 4.29 -12.16
C HIS A 93 5.05 3.85 -11.78
N TYR A 94 5.23 3.44 -10.53
CA TYR A 94 6.52 3.03 -10.03
C TYR A 94 7.06 1.82 -10.83
N LEU A 95 6.22 0.82 -11.06
CA LEU A 95 6.64 -0.34 -11.81
C LEU A 95 6.86 -0.04 -13.29
N SER A 96 6.04 0.82 -13.87
CA SER A 96 6.20 1.15 -15.28
C SER A 96 7.48 1.94 -15.53
N SER A 97 8.05 2.52 -14.49
CA SER A 97 9.31 3.23 -14.60
C SER A 97 10.51 2.31 -14.44
N GLY A 98 10.28 1.01 -14.37
CA GLY A 98 11.37 0.04 -14.33
C GLY A 98 11.90 -0.30 -12.96
N HIS A 99 11.20 0.10 -11.90
CA HIS A 99 11.67 -0.19 -10.56
C HIS A 99 11.18 -1.54 -10.07
N GLU A 100 11.92 -2.12 -9.14
CA GLU A 100 11.54 -3.37 -8.53
C GLU A 100 10.53 -3.10 -7.43
N PRO A 101 9.52 -3.94 -7.26
CA PRO A 101 8.47 -3.69 -6.28
C PRO A 101 8.98 -3.64 -4.84
N THR A 102 10.09 -4.31 -4.56
CA THR A 102 10.61 -4.33 -3.20
C THR A 102 11.50 -3.13 -2.89
N GLY A 103 11.78 -2.30 -3.86
CA GLY A 103 12.67 -1.16 -3.67
C GLY A 103 12.00 0.16 -3.34
N PHE A 104 10.68 0.13 -3.16
CA PHE A 104 9.95 1.38 -3.02
C PHE A 104 10.36 2.20 -1.79
N ALA A 105 10.58 1.56 -0.65
CA ALA A 105 10.94 2.29 0.56
C ALA A 105 12.26 3.05 0.35
N ARG A 106 13.22 2.38 -0.28
CA ARG A 106 14.52 3.01 -0.52
C ARG A 106 14.40 4.15 -1.53
N TRP A 107 13.61 3.91 -2.58
CA TRP A 107 13.39 4.92 -3.59
C TRP A 107 12.74 6.16 -2.99
N LEU A 108 11.74 5.96 -2.14
CA LEU A 108 11.03 7.05 -1.51
C LEU A 108 11.94 7.83 -0.57
N GLN A 109 12.80 7.13 0.18
CA GLN A 109 13.74 7.78 1.06
C GLN A 109 14.71 8.65 0.27
N GLY A 110 15.15 8.18 -0.88
CA GLY A 110 16.03 8.96 -1.73
C GLY A 110 15.34 10.21 -2.23
N LEU A 111 14.06 10.08 -2.58
CA LEU A 111 13.30 11.19 -3.09
C LEU A 111 13.09 12.23 -1.98
N VAL A 112 12.78 11.78 -0.79
CA VAL A 112 12.58 12.69 0.34
C VAL A 112 13.88 13.42 0.65
N ARG A 113 14.99 12.72 0.55
CA ARG A 113 16.27 13.36 0.82
C ARG A 113 16.54 14.45 -0.20
N LEU A 114 16.22 14.22 -1.46
CA LEU A 114 16.42 15.20 -2.49
C LEU A 114 15.53 16.41 -2.25
N ILE A 115 14.30 16.19 -1.89
CA ILE A 115 13.37 17.26 -1.63
C ILE A 115 13.83 18.07 -0.44
N ASN A 116 14.27 17.42 0.63
CA ASN A 116 14.72 18.14 1.81
C ASN A 116 15.97 18.95 1.50
N ARG A 117 16.83 18.39 0.67
CA ARG A 117 18.04 19.10 0.33
C ARG A 117 17.72 20.33 -0.52
N GLY A 118 16.81 20.16 -1.46
CA GLY A 118 16.43 21.28 -2.29
C GLY A 118 15.66 22.33 -1.53
N GLY A 119 14.92 21.92 -0.52
CA GLY A 119 14.12 22.87 0.22
C GLY A 119 14.81 23.40 1.43
N ARG A 120 16.13 23.18 1.56
CA ARG A 120 16.76 23.59 2.72
C ARG A 120 16.60 25.01 3.05
N GLY A 121 16.54 25.81 2.15
CA GLY A 121 16.39 27.19 2.43
C GLY A 121 15.14 27.55 3.15
N LYS A 122 14.10 26.90 2.92
CA LYS A 122 12.92 27.26 3.54
C LYS A 122 12.66 26.38 4.57
N ALA A 123 13.52 25.60 4.86
CA ALA A 123 13.20 24.64 5.80
C ALA A 123 13.03 25.15 7.09
N GLY A 124 13.44 26.23 7.30
CA GLY A 124 13.28 26.63 8.60
C GLY A 124 11.95 26.39 9.08
N ARG A 125 11.06 26.31 8.36
CA ARG A 125 9.90 26.19 8.83
C ARG A 125 9.64 24.96 9.34
N PRO A 126 9.24 24.93 10.35
CA PRO A 126 8.99 23.80 11.00
C PRO A 126 8.01 23.07 10.44
N VAL A 127 8.24 22.13 10.36
CA VAL A 127 7.46 21.34 9.79
C VAL A 127 6.55 21.09 10.54
N GLN A 128 6.01 21.62 10.82
CA GLN A 128 5.10 21.42 11.49
C GLN A 128 4.73 20.25 11.92
N ASN A 129 4.38 20.18 12.96
CA ASN A 129 3.93 19.06 13.44
C ASN A 129 2.66 18.83 12.91
N PRO A 130 2.38 17.72 12.54
CA PRO A 130 1.08 17.38 12.03
C PRO A 130 0.10 17.52 13.15
N PRO A 131 -1.09 17.76 12.85
CA PRO A 131 -2.15 17.79 13.81
C PRO A 131 -2.25 16.48 14.47
N PRO A 132 -2.74 16.41 15.66
CA PRO A 132 -2.83 15.20 16.39
C PRO A 132 -3.43 14.03 15.63
N GLY A 133 -4.40 14.28 14.88
CA GLY A 133 -5.00 13.20 14.14
C GLY A 133 -4.08 12.60 13.12
N GLN A 134 -3.11 13.34 12.66
CA GLN A 134 -2.23 12.83 11.68
C GLN A 134 -1.05 12.14 12.28
N THR A 135 -0.68 12.52 13.46
CA THR A 135 0.48 11.91 14.03
C THR A 135 0.21 10.52 14.47
N THR A 136 -1.01 10.12 14.58
CA THR A 136 -1.26 8.80 15.06
C THR A 136 -1.22 7.77 14.01
N VAL A 137 -0.96 8.10 12.84
CA VAL A 137 -1.02 7.12 11.81
C VAL A 137 0.17 6.23 11.70
#